data_fcb6867a01010fac98fc923d689d80f5
#
_entry.id   fcb6867a01010fac98fc923d689d80f5
#
_cell.length_a   1.000
_cell.length_b   1.000
_cell.length_c   1.000
_cell.angle_alpha   90.00
_cell.angle_beta   90.00
_cell.angle_gamma   90.00
#
_symmetry.space_group_name_H-M   'P 1'
#
loop_
_entity.id
_entity.type
_entity.pdbx_description
1 polymer ?
#
loop_
_entity_poly.entity_id
_entity_poly.type
_entity_poly.pdbx_seq_one_letter_code
_entity_poly.pdbx_strand_id
1 'polypeptide(L)'
;MLNTISNMKKLTILILIMLFGLSFIFKKKDNGPKSSIHTFKVKTIDGQDFDFSTLKGKKVLIVNTASECGLTPQYKQLEEVYEKYKDKNFTIIGFPANNFGSQEPGSNSEIKEFCNKNYGVKFPMMEKVSVKGDDMCDIYKWLTQKEKNGVASSSVKWNFQKYLIDEEGHLVDSVSPTRKPNCDKIINWIEGKK
;
A
#
# COMPACT_ATOMS: atom_id res chain seq x y z
N MET A 1 48.45 51.76 4.37
CA MET A 1 47.65 51.33 3.17
C MET A 1 47.77 49.87 2.84
N LEU A 2 48.88 49.17 3.03
CA LEU A 2 49.03 47.74 2.70
C LEU A 2 48.27 46.78 3.62
N ASN A 3 48.07 47.08 4.90
CA ASN A 3 47.37 46.21 5.86
C ASN A 3 45.87 46.10 5.65
N THR A 4 45.24 47.15 5.12
CA THR A 4 43.80 47.19 4.88
C THR A 4 43.38 46.28 3.67
N ILE A 5 44.23 46.23 2.66
CA ILE A 5 43.98 45.39 1.46
C ILE A 5 44.15 43.90 1.78
N SER A 6 45.09 43.54 2.67
CA SER A 6 45.31 42.17 3.13
C SER A 6 44.10 41.64 3.93
N ASN A 7 43.52 42.48 4.80
CA ASN A 7 42.37 42.10 5.61
C ASN A 7 41.07 41.99 4.79
N MET A 8 40.89 42.83 3.78
CA MET A 8 39.78 42.71 2.85
C MET A 8 39.82 41.44 2.01
N LYS A 9 41.01 41.04 1.51
CA LYS A 9 41.16 39.76 0.77
C LYS A 9 40.89 38.54 1.64
N LYS A 10 41.29 38.54 2.91
CA LYS A 10 40.98 37.46 3.87
C LYS A 10 39.52 37.39 4.19
N LEU A 11 38.81 38.51 4.33
CA LEU A 11 37.37 38.56 4.59
C LEU A 11 36.58 38.06 3.38
N THR A 12 36.98 38.39 2.15
CA THR A 12 36.33 37.93 0.92
C THR A 12 36.46 36.40 0.72
N ILE A 13 37.64 35.86 1.06
CA ILE A 13 37.88 34.42 0.98
C ILE A 13 37.06 33.68 2.04
N LEU A 14 36.91 34.21 3.26
CA LEU A 14 36.09 33.63 4.31
C LEU A 14 34.59 33.59 3.94
N ILE A 15 34.08 34.65 3.31
CA ILE A 15 32.70 34.75 2.83
C ILE A 15 32.44 33.76 1.68
N LEU A 16 33.38 33.58 0.74
CA LEU A 16 33.28 32.59 -0.33
C LEU A 16 33.24 31.14 0.21
N ILE A 17 34.05 30.85 1.23
CA ILE A 17 34.08 29.52 1.87
C ILE A 17 32.76 29.24 2.62
N MET A 18 32.17 30.25 3.30
CA MET A 18 30.86 30.11 3.93
C MET A 18 29.74 29.90 2.92
N LEU A 19 29.73 30.59 1.77
CA LEU A 19 28.75 30.42 0.71
C LEU A 19 28.88 29.05 0.03
N PHE A 20 30.08 28.52 -0.11
CA PHE A 20 30.30 27.16 -0.68
C PHE A 20 29.93 26.07 0.33
N GLY A 21 30.10 26.30 1.64
CA GLY A 21 29.71 25.36 2.70
C GLY A 21 28.19 25.23 2.90
N LEU A 22 27.40 26.27 2.60
CA LEU A 22 25.94 26.22 2.72
C LEU A 22 25.25 25.49 1.57
N SER A 23 25.93 25.31 0.44
CA SER A 23 25.37 24.59 -0.72
C SER A 23 25.30 23.05 -0.52
N PHE A 24 25.89 22.50 0.54
CA PHE A 24 25.95 21.04 0.76
C PHE A 24 24.92 20.49 1.74
N ILE A 25 24.02 21.32 2.31
CA ILE A 25 23.10 20.84 3.37
C ILE A 25 21.66 20.60 2.86
N PHE A 26 21.31 20.95 1.64
CA PHE A 26 20.07 20.46 1.04
C PHE A 26 20.31 19.13 0.33
N LYS A 27 20.47 18.06 1.10
CA LYS A 27 20.21 16.71 0.61
C LYS A 27 18.74 16.67 0.24
N LYS A 28 18.44 17.00 -1.03
CA LYS A 28 17.13 16.79 -1.64
C LYS A 28 16.81 15.33 -1.36
N LYS A 29 15.80 15.09 -0.52
CA LYS A 29 15.26 13.75 -0.28
C LYS A 29 14.89 13.25 -1.67
N ASP A 30 15.64 12.29 -2.17
CA ASP A 30 15.43 11.71 -3.50
C ASP A 30 14.09 10.94 -3.43
N ASN A 31 13.02 11.67 -3.67
CA ASN A 31 11.74 11.08 -3.95
C ASN A 31 11.79 10.67 -5.43
N GLY A 32 12.53 9.60 -5.72
CA GLY A 32 12.42 8.92 -6.99
C GLY A 32 10.93 8.74 -7.32
N PRO A 33 10.53 8.66 -8.60
CA PRO A 33 9.14 8.56 -8.97
C PRO A 33 8.53 7.37 -8.23
N LYS A 34 7.54 7.64 -7.37
CA LYS A 34 6.79 6.58 -6.70
C LYS A 34 6.19 5.69 -7.77
N SER A 35 6.51 4.41 -7.77
CA SER A 35 5.89 3.50 -8.71
C SER A 35 4.43 3.29 -8.30
N SER A 36 3.54 3.24 -9.29
CA SER A 36 2.10 3.15 -9.07
C SER A 36 1.62 1.71 -9.18
N ILE A 37 0.65 1.33 -8.32
CA ILE A 37 -0.05 0.05 -8.41
C ILE A 37 -0.81 -0.10 -9.73
N HIS A 38 -1.13 1.00 -10.41
CA HIS A 38 -1.86 1.01 -11.68
C HIS A 38 -1.13 0.34 -12.85
N THR A 39 0.12 -0.09 -12.66
CA THR A 39 0.88 -0.85 -13.66
C THR A 39 0.64 -2.35 -13.60
N PHE A 40 -0.03 -2.84 -12.55
CA PHE A 40 -0.26 -4.27 -12.37
C PHE A 40 -1.47 -4.78 -13.12
N LYS A 41 -1.34 -6.02 -13.60
CA LYS A 41 -2.44 -6.85 -14.10
C LYS A 41 -2.39 -8.16 -13.33
N VAL A 42 -3.54 -8.62 -12.86
CA VAL A 42 -3.70 -9.85 -12.08
C VAL A 42 -4.91 -10.62 -12.58
N LYS A 43 -5.17 -11.79 -12.03
CA LYS A 43 -6.40 -12.54 -12.29
C LYS A 43 -7.40 -12.34 -11.16
N THR A 44 -8.66 -12.20 -11.50
CA THR A 44 -9.74 -12.30 -10.52
C THR A 44 -9.89 -13.73 -10.01
N ILE A 45 -10.64 -13.92 -8.95
CA ILE A 45 -10.98 -15.26 -8.41
C ILE A 45 -11.67 -16.16 -9.43
N ASP A 46 -12.26 -15.58 -10.48
CA ASP A 46 -12.89 -16.27 -11.62
C ASP A 46 -11.92 -16.50 -12.79
N GLY A 47 -10.64 -16.17 -12.64
CA GLY A 47 -9.61 -16.33 -13.67
C GLY A 47 -9.62 -15.28 -14.78
N GLN A 48 -10.45 -14.22 -14.66
CA GLN A 48 -10.50 -13.12 -15.63
C GLN A 48 -9.35 -12.13 -15.39
N ASP A 49 -8.92 -11.45 -16.46
CA ASP A 49 -7.92 -10.39 -16.34
C ASP A 49 -8.49 -9.18 -15.58
N PHE A 50 -7.72 -8.69 -14.62
CA PHE A 50 -8.01 -7.48 -13.86
C PHE A 50 -6.85 -6.49 -13.99
N ASP A 51 -7.12 -5.33 -14.60
CA ASP A 51 -6.14 -4.28 -14.82
C ASP A 51 -6.30 -3.17 -13.77
N PHE A 52 -5.30 -3.01 -12.90
CA PHE A 52 -5.31 -1.97 -11.86
C PHE A 52 -5.35 -0.54 -12.42
N SER A 53 -5.05 -0.33 -13.72
CA SER A 53 -5.20 0.98 -14.35
C SER A 53 -6.65 1.49 -14.35
N THR A 54 -7.62 0.59 -14.26
CA THR A 54 -9.06 0.91 -14.14
C THR A 54 -9.43 1.52 -12.79
N LEU A 55 -8.52 1.48 -11.82
CA LEU A 55 -8.71 2.04 -10.48
C LEU A 55 -8.15 3.45 -10.31
N LYS A 56 -7.63 4.08 -11.38
CA LYS A 56 -7.15 5.47 -11.33
C LYS A 56 -8.24 6.40 -10.81
N GLY A 57 -7.86 7.28 -9.89
CA GLY A 57 -8.78 8.21 -9.22
C GLY A 57 -9.58 7.61 -8.07
N LYS A 58 -9.29 6.34 -7.69
CA LYS A 58 -9.93 5.69 -6.54
C LYS A 58 -8.90 5.41 -5.44
N LYS A 59 -9.30 5.60 -4.19
CA LYS A 59 -8.60 5.02 -3.04
C LYS A 59 -8.83 3.51 -3.02
N VAL A 60 -7.77 2.73 -2.82
CA VAL A 60 -7.83 1.27 -2.83
C VAL A 60 -7.34 0.70 -1.52
N LEU A 61 -8.19 -0.09 -0.85
CA LEU A 61 -7.80 -0.90 0.30
C LEU A 61 -7.45 -2.31 -0.19
N ILE A 62 -6.17 -2.69 -0.12
CA ILE A 62 -5.73 -4.05 -0.42
C ILE A 62 -5.66 -4.86 0.87
N VAL A 63 -6.18 -6.08 0.84
CA VAL A 63 -6.19 -6.97 2.00
C VAL A 63 -5.93 -8.42 1.59
N ASN A 64 -5.02 -9.11 2.29
CA ASN A 64 -4.89 -10.56 2.14
C ASN A 64 -5.85 -11.28 3.08
N THR A 65 -6.55 -12.29 2.57
CA THR A 65 -7.67 -12.93 3.25
C THR A 65 -7.46 -14.42 3.46
N ALA A 66 -8.23 -15.01 4.37
CA ALA A 66 -8.28 -16.44 4.59
C ALA A 66 -9.64 -16.87 5.19
N SER A 67 -10.09 -18.06 4.81
CA SER A 67 -11.41 -18.61 5.21
C SER A 67 -11.42 -19.27 6.58
N GLU A 68 -10.26 -19.76 7.06
CA GLU A 68 -10.15 -20.54 8.31
C GLU A 68 -9.33 -19.84 9.39
N CYS A 69 -9.37 -18.51 9.44
CA CYS A 69 -8.62 -17.69 10.39
C CYS A 69 -9.53 -17.13 11.48
N GLY A 70 -9.01 -16.96 12.70
CA GLY A 70 -9.74 -16.26 13.76
C GLY A 70 -10.14 -14.82 13.41
N LEU A 71 -9.51 -14.23 12.35
CA LEU A 71 -9.83 -12.90 11.85
C LEU A 71 -10.82 -12.91 10.66
N THR A 72 -11.26 -14.08 10.20
CA THR A 72 -12.22 -14.24 9.08
C THR A 72 -13.52 -13.43 9.26
N PRO A 73 -14.05 -13.23 10.49
CA PRO A 73 -15.21 -12.35 10.69
C PRO A 73 -15.01 -10.90 10.21
N GLN A 74 -13.78 -10.46 9.93
CA GLN A 74 -13.52 -9.14 9.32
C GLN A 74 -14.08 -9.00 7.90
N TYR A 75 -14.39 -10.08 7.19
CA TYR A 75 -15.09 -10.00 5.89
C TYR A 75 -16.39 -9.21 5.99
N LYS A 76 -17.17 -9.40 7.06
CA LYS A 76 -18.40 -8.64 7.30
C LYS A 76 -18.12 -7.13 7.33
N GLN A 77 -17.10 -6.71 8.08
CA GLN A 77 -16.75 -5.28 8.21
C GLN A 77 -16.12 -4.73 6.93
N LEU A 78 -15.37 -5.55 6.17
CA LEU A 78 -14.87 -5.16 4.85
C LEU A 78 -16.03 -4.90 3.90
N GLU A 79 -17.03 -5.78 3.87
CA GLU A 79 -18.20 -5.61 3.01
C GLU A 79 -19.05 -4.40 3.43
N GLU A 80 -19.26 -4.16 4.72
CA GLU A 80 -19.94 -2.97 5.24
C GLU A 80 -19.23 -1.68 4.82
N VAL A 81 -17.89 -1.63 4.90
CA VAL A 81 -17.08 -0.49 4.45
C VAL A 81 -17.17 -0.34 2.93
N TYR A 82 -17.05 -1.44 2.19
CA TYR A 82 -17.18 -1.42 0.74
C TYR A 82 -18.53 -0.86 0.28
N GLU A 83 -19.63 -1.39 0.77
CA GLU A 83 -20.98 -0.94 0.43
C GLU A 83 -21.21 0.55 0.77
N LYS A 84 -20.67 1.02 1.89
CA LYS A 84 -20.80 2.42 2.30
C LYS A 84 -20.04 3.41 1.41
N TYR A 85 -18.90 2.98 0.84
CA TYR A 85 -17.98 3.90 0.18
C TYR A 85 -17.71 3.60 -1.31
N LYS A 86 -18.18 2.49 -1.88
CA LYS A 86 -17.91 2.09 -3.28
C LYS A 86 -18.27 3.17 -4.32
N ASP A 87 -19.27 3.97 -4.04
CA ASP A 87 -19.73 5.07 -4.92
C ASP A 87 -19.00 6.40 -4.64
N LYS A 88 -17.99 6.40 -3.76
CA LYS A 88 -17.21 7.57 -3.33
C LYS A 88 -15.73 7.46 -3.71
N ASN A 89 -15.45 7.01 -4.94
CA ASN A 89 -14.09 6.80 -5.43
C ASN A 89 -13.23 5.93 -4.48
N PHE A 90 -13.81 4.86 -3.96
CA PHE A 90 -13.17 3.89 -3.10
C PHE A 90 -13.47 2.46 -3.56
N THR A 91 -12.52 1.56 -3.35
CA THR A 91 -12.74 0.12 -3.53
C THR A 91 -11.87 -0.71 -2.57
N ILE A 92 -12.25 -1.97 -2.40
CA ILE A 92 -11.45 -2.98 -1.70
C ILE A 92 -11.03 -4.04 -2.72
N ILE A 93 -9.79 -4.53 -2.63
CA ILE A 93 -9.29 -5.66 -3.41
C ILE A 93 -8.81 -6.73 -2.44
N GLY A 94 -9.47 -7.88 -2.44
CA GLY A 94 -9.13 -9.03 -1.61
C GLY A 94 -8.22 -10.02 -2.33
N PHE A 95 -7.16 -10.46 -1.66
CA PHE A 95 -6.25 -11.49 -2.14
C PHE A 95 -6.25 -12.68 -1.18
N PRO A 96 -6.91 -13.80 -1.50
CA PRO A 96 -6.80 -15.02 -0.71
C PRO A 96 -5.35 -15.50 -0.66
N ALA A 97 -4.88 -15.93 0.52
CA ALA A 97 -3.49 -16.34 0.70
C ALA A 97 -3.33 -17.44 1.76
N ASN A 98 -2.64 -18.52 1.42
CA ASN A 98 -2.45 -19.68 2.30
C ASN A 98 -1.13 -19.64 3.11
N ASN A 99 -0.43 -18.48 3.13
CA ASN A 99 0.90 -18.36 3.76
C ASN A 99 0.89 -18.40 5.30
N PHE A 100 -0.26 -18.27 5.93
CA PHE A 100 -0.35 -18.16 7.39
C PHE A 100 -1.18 -19.29 7.98
N GLY A 101 -0.49 -20.30 8.52
CA GLY A 101 -1.11 -21.44 9.20
C GLY A 101 -1.96 -22.32 8.27
N SER A 102 -1.74 -22.27 6.95
CA SER A 102 -2.53 -23.00 5.96
C SER A 102 -4.04 -22.73 6.07
N GLN A 103 -4.41 -21.49 6.41
CA GLN A 103 -5.79 -21.09 6.71
C GLN A 103 -6.61 -20.68 5.48
N GLU A 104 -6.09 -20.90 4.26
CA GLU A 104 -6.81 -20.72 2.99
C GLU A 104 -6.57 -21.93 2.06
N PRO A 105 -6.98 -23.16 2.48
CA PRO A 105 -6.67 -24.38 1.72
C PRO A 105 -7.48 -24.51 0.43
N GLY A 106 -8.67 -23.92 0.37
CA GLY A 106 -9.62 -24.06 -0.73
C GLY A 106 -9.10 -23.62 -2.09
N SER A 107 -9.72 -24.10 -3.15
CA SER A 107 -9.57 -23.58 -4.52
C SER A 107 -10.22 -22.20 -4.65
N ASN A 108 -9.93 -21.48 -5.74
CA ASN A 108 -10.54 -20.18 -6.01
C ASN A 108 -12.09 -20.25 -6.01
N SER A 109 -12.68 -21.32 -6.57
CA SER A 109 -14.14 -21.51 -6.58
C SER A 109 -14.70 -21.72 -5.18
N GLU A 110 -14.07 -22.55 -4.35
CA GLU A 110 -14.50 -22.80 -2.96
C GLU A 110 -14.39 -21.53 -2.11
N ILE A 111 -13.31 -20.76 -2.27
CA ILE A 111 -13.12 -19.48 -1.58
C ILE A 111 -14.22 -18.48 -1.99
N LYS A 112 -14.50 -18.37 -3.29
CA LYS A 112 -15.58 -17.50 -3.80
C LYS A 112 -16.93 -17.88 -3.22
N GLU A 113 -17.26 -19.17 -3.23
CA GLU A 113 -18.52 -19.67 -2.65
C GLU A 113 -18.59 -19.37 -1.14
N PHE A 114 -17.51 -19.63 -0.41
CA PHE A 114 -17.40 -19.31 1.02
C PHE A 114 -17.65 -17.83 1.30
N CYS A 115 -16.98 -16.93 0.58
CA CYS A 115 -17.12 -15.49 0.74
C CYS A 115 -18.54 -15.00 0.46
N ASN A 116 -19.15 -15.48 -0.64
CA ASN A 116 -20.51 -15.11 -1.02
C ASN A 116 -21.54 -15.63 -0.01
N LYS A 117 -21.48 -16.92 0.35
CA LYS A 117 -22.46 -17.59 1.19
C LYS A 117 -22.44 -17.10 2.63
N ASN A 118 -21.24 -16.90 3.21
CA ASN A 118 -21.10 -16.60 4.63
C ASN A 118 -21.07 -15.08 4.92
N TYR A 119 -20.61 -14.25 3.97
CA TYR A 119 -20.37 -12.83 4.20
C TYR A 119 -20.98 -11.91 3.15
N GLY A 120 -21.55 -12.46 2.06
CA GLY A 120 -22.13 -11.66 0.99
C GLY A 120 -21.12 -10.74 0.29
N VAL A 121 -19.84 -11.15 0.20
CA VAL A 121 -18.74 -10.33 -0.36
C VAL A 121 -19.03 -9.95 -1.80
N LYS A 122 -19.02 -8.64 -2.07
CA LYS A 122 -19.21 -8.05 -3.40
C LYS A 122 -17.97 -7.27 -3.87
N PHE A 123 -17.08 -6.89 -2.98
CA PHE A 123 -15.82 -6.27 -3.42
C PHE A 123 -14.99 -7.27 -4.24
N PRO A 124 -14.17 -6.76 -5.21
CA PRO A 124 -13.35 -7.60 -6.06
C PRO A 124 -12.42 -8.52 -5.27
N MET A 125 -12.50 -9.82 -5.56
CA MET A 125 -11.59 -10.84 -5.07
C MET A 125 -10.68 -11.30 -6.21
N MET A 126 -9.38 -11.38 -5.93
CA MET A 126 -8.38 -11.89 -6.86
C MET A 126 -8.15 -13.39 -6.63
N GLU A 127 -7.49 -14.05 -7.57
CA GLU A 127 -7.07 -15.44 -7.39
C GLU A 127 -6.19 -15.59 -6.15
N LYS A 128 -6.15 -16.80 -5.60
CA LYS A 128 -5.29 -17.12 -4.46
C LYS A 128 -3.81 -17.02 -4.86
N VAL A 129 -3.05 -16.25 -4.08
CA VAL A 129 -1.63 -15.96 -4.35
C VAL A 129 -0.78 -16.16 -3.11
N SER A 130 0.55 -16.25 -3.30
CA SER A 130 1.49 -16.13 -2.21
C SER A 130 1.77 -14.66 -1.90
N VAL A 131 1.67 -14.28 -0.61
CA VAL A 131 1.90 -12.91 -0.11
C VAL A 131 3.16 -12.81 0.77
N LYS A 132 3.91 -13.92 0.90
CA LYS A 132 5.12 -13.99 1.72
C LYS A 132 5.99 -15.16 1.26
N GLY A 133 7.32 -15.05 1.42
CA GLY A 133 8.28 -16.09 1.01
C GLY A 133 8.86 -15.81 -0.37
N ASP A 134 9.60 -16.79 -0.89
CA ASP A 134 10.33 -16.64 -2.15
C ASP A 134 9.41 -16.58 -3.36
N ASP A 135 8.25 -17.20 -3.27
CA ASP A 135 7.19 -17.26 -4.28
C ASP A 135 6.18 -16.10 -4.17
N MET A 136 6.46 -15.10 -3.32
CA MET A 136 5.60 -13.92 -3.16
C MET A 136 5.27 -13.29 -4.52
N CYS A 137 4.00 -13.05 -4.79
CA CYS A 137 3.56 -12.42 -6.04
C CYS A 137 4.02 -10.96 -6.17
N ASP A 138 4.13 -10.46 -7.39
CA ASP A 138 4.77 -9.16 -7.67
C ASP A 138 4.07 -7.98 -7.03
N ILE A 139 2.73 -7.98 -6.96
CA ILE A 139 1.99 -6.90 -6.31
C ILE A 139 2.30 -6.84 -4.80
N TYR A 140 2.48 -7.99 -4.13
CA TYR A 140 2.87 -8.02 -2.72
C TYR A 140 4.36 -7.69 -2.51
N LYS A 141 5.26 -8.03 -3.46
CA LYS A 141 6.63 -7.49 -3.47
C LYS A 141 6.61 -5.96 -3.56
N TRP A 142 5.74 -5.40 -4.42
CA TRP A 142 5.58 -3.95 -4.50
C TRP A 142 5.05 -3.36 -3.19
N LEU A 143 4.00 -3.92 -2.60
CA LEU A 143 3.41 -3.44 -1.34
C LEU A 143 4.41 -3.45 -0.17
N THR A 144 5.40 -4.35 -0.19
CA THR A 144 6.29 -4.59 0.95
C THR A 144 7.72 -4.09 0.78
N GLN A 145 8.16 -3.79 -0.44
CA GLN A 145 9.56 -3.43 -0.74
C GLN A 145 9.66 -1.95 -1.15
N LYS A 146 10.41 -1.16 -0.37
CA LYS A 146 10.60 0.28 -0.62
C LYS A 146 11.21 0.57 -1.98
N GLU A 147 12.13 -0.27 -2.45
CA GLU A 147 12.79 -0.18 -3.76
C GLU A 147 11.79 -0.26 -4.91
N LYS A 148 10.63 -0.90 -4.68
CA LYS A 148 9.55 -1.03 -5.66
C LYS A 148 8.46 0.03 -5.50
N ASN A 149 8.04 0.33 -4.27
CA ASN A 149 6.95 1.27 -4.01
C ASN A 149 7.41 2.72 -3.79
N GLY A 150 8.71 2.96 -3.53
CA GLY A 150 9.28 4.28 -3.27
C GLY A 150 8.89 4.89 -1.91
N VAL A 151 8.16 4.18 -1.05
CA VAL A 151 7.63 4.71 0.22
C VAL A 151 8.23 4.04 1.42
N ALA A 152 7.98 2.74 1.62
CA ALA A 152 8.39 2.03 2.81
C ALA A 152 8.60 0.53 2.57
N SER A 153 9.52 -0.07 3.34
CA SER A 153 9.61 -1.52 3.48
C SER A 153 8.73 -1.98 4.63
N SER A 154 8.03 -3.09 4.43
CA SER A 154 7.18 -3.73 5.43
C SER A 154 7.18 -5.24 5.25
N SER A 155 6.37 -5.96 6.00
CA SER A 155 6.09 -7.37 5.76
C SER A 155 4.64 -7.67 6.08
N VAL A 156 4.05 -8.61 5.35
CA VAL A 156 2.73 -9.14 5.72
C VAL A 156 2.88 -9.93 7.01
N LYS A 157 2.21 -9.49 8.06
CA LYS A 157 2.35 -10.05 9.41
C LYS A 157 1.45 -11.26 9.65
N TRP A 158 0.24 -11.24 9.08
CA TRP A 158 -0.78 -12.28 9.21
C TRP A 158 -1.88 -12.08 8.18
N ASN A 159 -2.85 -12.98 8.14
CA ASN A 159 -4.09 -12.81 7.38
C ASN A 159 -4.79 -11.50 7.79
N PHE A 160 -5.47 -10.86 6.86
CA PHE A 160 -6.17 -9.57 7.03
C PHE A 160 -5.23 -8.37 7.30
N GLN A 161 -3.97 -8.40 6.85
CA GLN A 161 -3.14 -7.20 6.73
C GLN A 161 -3.73 -6.30 5.64
N LYS A 162 -3.82 -5.00 5.92
CA LYS A 162 -4.37 -4.04 4.95
C LYS A 162 -3.28 -3.07 4.51
N TYR A 163 -3.40 -2.60 3.25
CA TYR A 163 -2.57 -1.57 2.65
C TYR A 163 -3.47 -0.49 2.06
N LEU A 164 -3.13 0.77 2.29
CA LEU A 164 -3.86 1.94 1.85
C LEU A 164 -3.17 2.53 0.63
N ILE A 165 -3.88 2.68 -0.48
CA ILE A 165 -3.38 3.17 -1.76
C ILE A 165 -4.18 4.42 -2.14
N ASP A 166 -3.49 5.53 -2.46
CA ASP A 166 -4.12 6.78 -2.86
C ASP A 166 -4.70 6.73 -4.29
N GLU A 167 -5.33 7.80 -4.69
CA GLU A 167 -5.99 7.96 -6.00
C GLU A 167 -5.00 7.91 -7.16
N GLU A 168 -3.72 8.26 -6.93
CA GLU A 168 -2.62 8.18 -7.89
C GLU A 168 -2.00 6.78 -7.96
N GLY A 169 -2.44 5.87 -7.07
CA GLY A 169 -1.97 4.49 -6.99
C GLY A 169 -0.69 4.32 -6.18
N HIS A 170 -0.35 5.26 -5.30
CA HIS A 170 0.82 5.15 -4.44
C HIS A 170 0.46 4.53 -3.09
N LEU A 171 1.39 3.76 -2.55
CA LEU A 171 1.28 3.26 -1.18
C LEU A 171 1.30 4.43 -0.19
N VAL A 172 0.27 4.52 0.65
CA VAL A 172 0.16 5.53 1.72
C VAL A 172 0.62 4.95 3.05
N ASP A 173 0.06 3.80 3.45
CA ASP A 173 0.33 3.19 4.75
C ASP A 173 -0.12 1.72 4.77
N SER A 174 0.19 1.05 5.87
CA SER A 174 -0.34 -0.28 6.17
C SER A 174 -1.08 -0.29 7.52
N VAL A 175 -2.03 -1.21 7.65
CA VAL A 175 -2.83 -1.37 8.86
C VAL A 175 -2.73 -2.82 9.33
N SER A 176 -2.42 -3.02 10.62
CA SER A 176 -2.16 -4.35 11.16
C SER A 176 -3.36 -5.29 10.99
N PRO A 177 -3.13 -6.61 10.93
CA PRO A 177 -4.18 -7.62 10.79
C PRO A 177 -5.31 -7.49 11.81
N THR A 178 -4.97 -7.24 13.06
CA THR A 178 -5.93 -7.18 14.19
C THR A 178 -6.79 -5.92 14.21
N ARG A 179 -6.38 -4.86 13.50
CA ARG A 179 -7.20 -3.64 13.38
C ARG A 179 -8.40 -3.92 12.47
N LYS A 180 -9.58 -3.60 12.98
CA LYS A 180 -10.84 -3.77 12.23
C LYS A 180 -10.87 -2.90 10.98
N PRO A 181 -11.49 -3.35 9.87
CA PRO A 181 -11.62 -2.57 8.64
C PRO A 181 -12.34 -1.22 8.81
N ASN A 182 -13.22 -1.11 9.78
CA ASN A 182 -13.98 0.09 10.10
C ASN A 182 -13.34 0.96 11.19
N CYS A 183 -12.04 0.78 11.49
CA CYS A 183 -11.35 1.62 12.48
C CYS A 183 -11.14 3.05 11.95
N ASP A 184 -11.00 4.02 12.87
CA ASP A 184 -10.86 5.45 12.54
C ASP A 184 -9.75 5.72 11.53
N LYS A 185 -8.61 5.02 11.63
CA LYS A 185 -7.49 5.19 10.69
C LYS A 185 -7.92 4.94 9.24
N ILE A 186 -8.69 3.88 8.98
CA ILE A 186 -9.16 3.55 7.63
C ILE A 186 -10.29 4.48 7.22
N ILE A 187 -11.26 4.73 8.10
CA ILE A 187 -12.40 5.57 7.79
C ILE A 187 -11.96 7.03 7.53
N ASN A 188 -11.11 7.59 8.39
CA ASN A 188 -10.60 8.95 8.19
C ASN A 188 -9.78 9.07 6.90
N TRP A 189 -8.97 8.06 6.57
CA TRP A 189 -8.24 8.03 5.31
C TRP A 189 -9.20 8.00 4.10
N ILE A 190 -10.24 7.16 4.11
CA ILE A 190 -11.25 7.13 3.04
C ILE A 190 -11.90 8.50 2.90
N GLU A 191 -12.32 9.11 4.01
CA GLU A 191 -13.05 10.38 4.04
C GLU A 191 -12.15 11.63 3.86
N GLY A 192 -10.83 11.44 3.75
CA GLY A 192 -9.87 12.56 3.61
C GLY A 192 -9.73 13.42 4.87
N LYS A 193 -10.09 12.89 6.04
CA LYS A 193 -9.95 13.55 7.33
C LYS A 193 -8.52 13.40 7.86
N LYS A 194 -8.00 14.47 8.47
CA LYS A 194 -6.69 14.47 9.16
C LYS A 194 -6.82 13.94 10.58
#